data_79135b7a54a7d405fb5e5cb1f5c5e88e
#
_entry.id   79135b7a54a7d405fb5e5cb1f5c5e88e
#
_cell.length_a   1.000
_cell.length_b   1.000
_cell.length_c   1.000
_cell.angle_alpha   90.00
_cell.angle_beta   90.00
_cell.angle_gamma   90.00
#
_symmetry.space_group_name_H-M   'P 1'
#
loop_
_entity.id
_entity.type
_entity.pdbx_description
1 polymer ?
#
loop_
_entity_poly.entity_id
_entity_poly.type
_entity_poly.pdbx_seq_one_letter_code
_entity_poly.pdbx_strand_id
1 'polypeptide(L)'
;MSVMMRSMLEVADNSGARKLQMILPLGGDVGSHATLGDVITASVKEAAPDGTAKKGTVVKAVIVRTRKEQRRRDGTYIRFDSNAAVLINDAGEPVGTRVFGPVARELRDKKFLKIVSLAPEVL
;
A
#
# COMPACT_ATOMS: atom_id res chain seq x y z
N MET A 1 10.62 -4.54 8.27
CA MET A 1 9.51 -4.26 9.19
C MET A 1 9.26 -2.78 9.24
N SER A 2 8.44 -2.30 8.36
CA SER A 2 8.38 -0.88 8.05
C SER A 2 7.10 -0.21 8.51
N VAL A 3 5.99 -0.93 8.51
CA VAL A 3 4.68 -0.39 8.86
C VAL A 3 4.09 -1.25 9.96
N MET A 4 3.66 -0.61 11.01
CA MET A 4 3.14 -1.26 12.20
C MET A 4 1.66 -1.00 12.35
N MET A 5 0.99 -1.77 13.21
CA MET A 5 -0.39 -1.49 13.62
C MET A 5 -0.51 -0.04 14.05
N ARG A 6 -1.62 0.59 13.65
CA ARG A 6 -1.93 2.01 13.91
C ARG A 6 -1.04 3.00 13.16
N SER A 7 -0.09 2.55 12.35
CA SER A 7 0.66 3.45 11.50
C SER A 7 -0.26 4.10 10.47
N MET A 8 0.01 5.37 10.19
CA MET A 8 -0.71 6.09 9.15
C MET A 8 -0.01 5.93 7.83
N LEU A 9 -0.80 5.73 6.77
CA LEU A 9 -0.28 5.62 5.41
C LEU A 9 -1.00 6.60 4.51
N GLU A 10 -0.27 7.12 3.55
CA GLU A 10 -0.87 7.87 2.46
C GLU A 10 -1.45 6.89 1.44
N VAL A 11 -2.43 7.35 0.67
CA VAL A 11 -3.03 6.55 -0.40
C VAL A 11 -2.47 7.04 -1.72
N ALA A 12 -1.90 6.14 -2.50
CA ALA A 12 -1.22 6.45 -3.75
C ALA A 12 -2.09 6.21 -4.98
N ASP A 13 -3.41 6.28 -4.83
CA ASP A 13 -4.31 6.06 -5.95
C ASP A 13 -5.47 7.07 -5.93
N ASN A 14 -6.33 6.96 -6.94
CA ASN A 14 -7.48 7.85 -7.11
C ASN A 14 -8.79 7.22 -6.63
N SER A 15 -8.75 6.31 -5.67
CA SER A 15 -9.93 5.67 -5.10
C SER A 15 -10.78 6.63 -4.25
N GLY A 16 -10.21 7.76 -3.86
CA GLY A 16 -10.87 8.72 -2.99
C GLY A 16 -10.35 8.72 -1.56
N ALA A 17 -9.84 7.62 -1.08
CA ALA A 17 -9.18 7.59 0.22
C ALA A 17 -7.87 8.40 0.16
N ARG A 18 -7.56 9.12 1.23
CA ARG A 18 -6.35 9.92 1.31
C ARG A 18 -5.39 9.42 2.37
N LYS A 19 -5.93 8.98 3.51
CA LYS A 19 -5.14 8.43 4.60
C LYS A 19 -5.76 7.16 5.14
N LEU A 20 -4.92 6.19 5.43
CA LEU A 20 -5.29 4.93 6.04
C LEU A 20 -4.57 4.78 7.36
N GLN A 21 -5.21 4.09 8.30
CA GLN A 21 -4.54 3.60 9.49
C GLN A 21 -4.53 2.09 9.46
N MET A 22 -3.35 1.51 9.53
CA MET A 22 -3.18 0.06 9.47
C MET A 22 -3.82 -0.61 10.69
N ILE A 23 -4.63 -1.62 10.44
CA ILE A 23 -5.20 -2.46 11.51
C ILE A 23 -4.30 -3.66 11.75
N LEU A 24 -4.11 -4.49 10.72
CA LEU A 24 -3.20 -5.62 10.81
C LEU A 24 -2.78 -6.10 9.43
N PRO A 25 -1.63 -6.76 9.31
CA PRO A 25 -1.24 -7.38 8.05
C PRO A 25 -2.05 -8.64 7.80
N LEU A 26 -2.30 -8.92 6.52
CA LEU A 26 -2.88 -10.19 6.08
C LEU A 26 -1.74 -11.05 5.56
N GLY A 27 -1.88 -12.36 5.67
CA GLY A 27 -0.94 -13.26 5.02
C GLY A 27 -0.01 -14.02 5.93
N GLY A 28 -0.45 -14.35 7.10
CA GLY A 28 0.14 -15.46 7.82
C GLY A 28 1.29 -15.20 8.75
N ASP A 29 1.87 -14.05 8.72
CA ASP A 29 2.87 -13.75 9.73
C ASP A 29 2.21 -13.26 11.00
N VAL A 30 2.73 -13.77 12.10
CA VAL A 30 2.24 -13.46 13.43
C VAL A 30 2.68 -12.06 13.87
N GLY A 31 3.21 -11.28 12.96
CA GLY A 31 3.72 -9.96 13.29
C GLY A 31 2.68 -8.88 13.15
N SER A 32 2.94 -7.78 13.83
CA SER A 32 2.17 -6.54 13.70
C SER A 32 2.78 -5.61 12.65
N HIS A 33 3.71 -6.11 11.84
CA HIS A 33 4.47 -5.33 10.87
C HIS A 33 4.19 -5.78 9.45
N ALA A 34 4.25 -4.85 8.52
CA ALA A 34 4.12 -5.14 7.09
C ALA A 34 5.19 -4.36 6.32
N THR A 35 5.53 -4.84 5.15
CA THR A 35 6.54 -4.24 4.29
C THR A 35 6.05 -4.16 2.85
N LEU A 36 6.93 -3.80 1.93
CA LEU A 36 6.62 -3.62 0.51
C LEU A 36 5.96 -4.86 -0.08
N GLY A 37 4.81 -4.65 -0.72
CA GLY A 37 4.06 -5.73 -1.35
C GLY A 37 3.18 -6.53 -0.41
N ASP A 38 3.17 -6.23 0.87
CA ASP A 38 2.28 -6.92 1.81
C ASP A 38 0.87 -6.33 1.76
N VAL A 39 -0.12 -7.21 1.89
CA VAL A 39 -1.52 -6.81 1.97
C VAL A 39 -1.85 -6.55 3.43
N ILE A 40 -2.53 -5.45 3.68
CA ILE A 40 -2.96 -5.07 5.01
C ILE A 40 -4.46 -4.80 5.04
N THR A 41 -5.05 -4.92 6.21
CA THR A 41 -6.37 -4.39 6.52
C THR A 41 -6.17 -3.03 7.18
N ALA A 42 -6.89 -2.03 6.71
CA ALA A 42 -6.76 -0.67 7.21
C ALA A 42 -8.10 0.03 7.28
N SER A 43 -8.20 1.04 8.14
CA SER A 43 -9.38 1.90 8.18
C SER A 43 -9.09 3.21 7.46
N VAL A 44 -10.08 3.70 6.73
CA VAL A 44 -9.99 4.98 6.01
C VAL A 44 -10.20 6.11 7.01
N LYS A 45 -9.18 6.90 7.25
CA LYS A 45 -9.23 8.02 8.20
C LYS A 45 -9.55 9.34 7.55
N GLU A 46 -9.23 9.48 6.27
CA GLU A 46 -9.45 10.70 5.51
C GLU A 46 -9.78 10.31 4.06
N ALA A 47 -10.85 10.88 3.52
CA ALA A 47 -11.29 10.55 2.16
C ALA A 47 -11.99 11.73 1.52
N ALA A 48 -11.95 11.78 0.18
CA ALA A 48 -12.72 12.74 -0.60
C ALA A 48 -14.21 12.40 -0.48
N PRO A 49 -15.11 13.40 -0.36
CA PRO A 49 -16.54 13.15 -0.15
C PRO A 49 -17.21 12.38 -1.29
N ASP A 50 -16.71 12.55 -2.51
CA ASP A 50 -17.27 11.94 -3.71
C ASP A 50 -16.49 10.72 -4.19
N GLY A 51 -15.52 10.26 -3.42
CA GLY A 51 -14.71 9.11 -3.79
C GLY A 51 -15.42 7.77 -3.58
N THR A 52 -14.88 6.73 -4.18
CA THR A 52 -15.37 5.36 -4.02
C THR A 52 -15.16 4.86 -2.58
N ALA A 53 -14.01 5.15 -2.01
CA ALA A 53 -13.70 4.80 -0.64
C ALA A 53 -14.21 5.89 0.31
N LYS A 54 -14.91 5.48 1.36
CA LYS A 54 -15.51 6.39 2.31
C LYS A 54 -14.78 6.36 3.65
N LYS A 55 -14.74 7.52 4.31
CA LYS A 55 -14.18 7.64 5.64
C LYS A 55 -14.86 6.69 6.62
N GLY A 56 -14.07 6.03 7.45
CA GLY A 56 -14.56 5.12 8.48
C GLY A 56 -14.74 3.68 8.03
N THR A 57 -14.58 3.39 6.73
CA THR A 57 -14.69 2.03 6.23
C THR A 57 -13.38 1.25 6.44
N VAL A 58 -13.50 -0.06 6.49
CA VAL A 58 -12.36 -0.97 6.55
C VAL A 58 -12.08 -1.50 5.14
N VAL A 59 -10.84 -1.38 4.71
CA VAL A 59 -10.45 -1.74 3.35
C VAL A 59 -9.19 -2.61 3.37
N LYS A 60 -8.95 -3.30 2.26
CA LYS A 60 -7.68 -3.97 2.00
C LYS A 60 -6.81 -3.08 1.14
N ALA A 61 -5.53 -3.08 1.43
CA ALA A 61 -4.56 -2.30 0.67
C ALA A 61 -3.23 -3.04 0.60
N VAL A 62 -2.43 -2.71 -0.40
CA VAL A 62 -1.08 -3.25 -0.54
C VAL A 62 -0.09 -2.10 -0.38
N ILE A 63 0.97 -2.34 0.37
CA ILE A 63 1.98 -1.34 0.63
C ILE A 63 2.88 -1.20 -0.59
N VAL A 64 2.96 0.01 -1.14
CA VAL A 64 3.75 0.31 -2.34
C VAL A 64 5.01 1.10 -2.05
N ARG A 65 5.04 1.83 -0.94
CA ARG A 65 6.20 2.62 -0.50
C ARG A 65 6.35 2.51 1.00
N THR A 66 7.60 2.47 1.47
CA THR A 66 7.90 2.51 2.90
C THR A 66 8.96 3.56 3.17
N ARG A 67 8.82 4.25 4.28
CA ARG A 67 9.79 5.23 4.73
C ARG A 67 11.03 4.56 5.29
N LYS A 68 10.87 3.43 5.95
CA LYS A 68 12.01 2.65 6.45
C LYS A 68 12.66 1.90 5.30
N GLU A 69 13.99 1.92 5.25
CA GLU A 69 14.76 1.23 4.24
C GLU A 69 14.51 -0.28 4.26
N GLN A 70 14.44 -0.88 3.08
CA GLN A 70 14.28 -2.31 2.90
C GLN A 70 15.47 -2.84 2.13
N ARG A 71 16.04 -3.93 2.65
CA ARG A 71 17.13 -4.61 1.96
C ARG A 71 16.58 -5.49 0.86
N ARG A 72 17.21 -5.41 -0.31
CA ARG A 72 16.87 -6.26 -1.45
C ARG A 72 17.82 -7.44 -1.55
N ARG A 73 17.43 -8.45 -2.33
CA ARG A 73 18.23 -9.66 -2.50
C ARG A 73 19.63 -9.39 -3.06
N ASP A 74 19.76 -8.36 -3.88
CA ASP A 74 21.04 -7.99 -4.49
C ASP A 74 21.94 -7.18 -3.55
N GLY A 75 21.52 -6.98 -2.29
CA GLY A 75 22.28 -6.24 -1.30
C GLY A 75 22.04 -4.73 -1.29
N THR A 76 21.25 -4.22 -2.23
CA THR A 76 20.89 -2.81 -2.24
C THR A 76 19.75 -2.53 -1.26
N TYR A 77 19.55 -1.25 -0.95
CA TYR A 77 18.47 -0.79 -0.09
C TYR A 77 17.60 0.19 -0.84
N ILE A 78 16.30 0.16 -0.54
CA ILE A 78 15.36 1.14 -1.06
C ILE A 78 14.60 1.79 0.08
N ARG A 79 14.37 3.07 -0.05
CA ARG A 79 13.66 3.88 0.92
C ARG A 79 12.89 4.98 0.19
N PHE A 80 11.68 5.24 0.65
CA PHE A 80 10.84 6.31 0.12
C PHE A 80 10.63 7.39 1.18
N ASP A 81 10.05 8.52 0.78
CA ASP A 81 9.83 9.64 1.69
C ASP A 81 8.66 9.40 2.65
N SER A 82 7.75 8.53 2.30
CA SER A 82 6.57 8.25 3.10
C SER A 82 6.13 6.81 2.95
N ASN A 83 5.27 6.37 3.88
CA ASN A 83 4.57 5.10 3.75
C ASN A 83 3.33 5.33 2.90
N ALA A 84 3.12 4.51 1.88
CA ALA A 84 1.97 4.64 1.01
C ALA A 84 1.42 3.28 0.62
N ALA A 85 0.12 3.24 0.36
CA ALA A 85 -0.58 2.03 -0.02
C ALA A 85 -1.55 2.31 -1.14
N VAL A 86 -1.92 1.26 -1.85
CA VAL A 86 -2.94 1.29 -2.91
C VAL A 86 -4.07 0.38 -2.48
N LEU A 87 -5.31 0.86 -2.55
CA LEU A 87 -6.48 0.07 -2.21
C LEU A 87 -6.70 -1.04 -3.23
N ILE A 88 -7.01 -2.22 -2.72
CA ILE A 88 -7.33 -3.38 -3.56
C ILE A 88 -8.67 -3.97 -3.15
N ASN A 89 -9.29 -4.70 -4.07
CA ASN A 89 -10.51 -5.45 -3.80
C ASN A 89 -10.17 -6.87 -3.34
N ASP A 90 -11.19 -7.70 -3.11
CA ASP A 90 -10.99 -9.06 -2.65
C ASP A 90 -10.26 -9.95 -3.67
N ALA A 91 -10.30 -9.58 -4.94
CA ALA A 91 -9.57 -10.29 -5.99
C ALA A 91 -8.11 -9.85 -6.12
N GLY A 92 -7.67 -8.88 -5.30
CA GLY A 92 -6.31 -8.36 -5.35
C GLY A 92 -6.08 -7.32 -6.44
N GLU A 93 -7.14 -6.82 -7.05
CA GLU A 93 -7.04 -5.82 -8.10
C GLU A 93 -7.17 -4.42 -7.52
N PRO A 94 -6.50 -3.40 -8.11
CA PRO A 94 -6.63 -2.03 -7.62
C PRO A 94 -8.06 -1.52 -7.77
N VAL A 95 -8.54 -0.84 -6.74
CA VAL A 95 -9.86 -0.20 -6.75
C VAL A 95 -9.85 1.04 -7.64
N GLY A 96 -8.78 1.80 -7.59
CA GLY A 96 -8.62 2.99 -8.42
C GLY A 96 -8.15 2.65 -9.82
N THR A 97 -8.17 3.65 -10.69
CA THR A 97 -7.73 3.53 -12.08
C THR A 97 -6.34 4.13 -12.32
N ARG A 98 -5.80 4.84 -11.34
CA ARG A 98 -4.48 5.49 -11.44
C ARG A 98 -3.69 5.26 -10.18
N VAL A 99 -2.37 5.19 -10.33
CA VAL A 99 -1.43 5.14 -9.22
C VAL A 99 -0.52 6.36 -9.29
N PHE A 100 -0.32 7.02 -8.18
CA PHE A 100 0.47 8.25 -8.10
C PHE A 100 1.84 7.97 -7.49
N GLY A 101 2.88 8.47 -8.14
CA GLY A 101 4.23 8.34 -7.67
C GLY A 101 4.83 6.95 -7.90
N PRO A 102 6.08 6.76 -7.47
CA PRO A 102 6.77 5.49 -7.68
C PRO A 102 6.22 4.38 -6.80
N VAL A 103 6.37 3.15 -7.27
CA VAL A 103 6.10 1.95 -6.48
C VAL A 103 7.35 1.08 -6.44
N ALA A 104 7.46 0.26 -5.41
CA ALA A 104 8.58 -0.66 -5.29
C ALA A 104 8.41 -1.86 -6.24
N ARG A 105 9.50 -2.33 -6.83
CA ARG A 105 9.43 -3.47 -7.76
C ARG A 105 9.08 -4.78 -7.08
N GLU A 106 9.13 -4.85 -5.76
CA GLU A 106 8.69 -6.02 -4.99
C GLU A 106 7.23 -6.39 -5.26
N LEU A 107 6.42 -5.43 -5.69
CA LEU A 107 5.04 -5.72 -6.08
C LEU A 107 4.96 -6.64 -7.30
N ARG A 108 5.93 -6.56 -8.20
CA ARG A 108 5.99 -7.46 -9.36
C ARG A 108 6.25 -8.89 -8.91
N ASP A 109 7.15 -9.06 -7.96
CA ASP A 109 7.47 -10.37 -7.41
C ASP A 109 6.29 -10.99 -6.66
N LYS A 110 5.45 -10.17 -6.07
CA LYS A 110 4.25 -10.61 -5.36
C LYS A 110 2.99 -10.60 -6.22
N LYS A 111 3.16 -10.47 -7.54
CA LYS A 111 2.11 -10.62 -8.56
C LYS A 111 1.05 -9.51 -8.58
N PHE A 112 1.37 -8.33 -8.11
CA PHE A 112 0.50 -7.16 -8.25
C PHE A 112 0.78 -6.44 -9.57
N LEU A 113 0.64 -7.16 -10.68
CA LEU A 113 1.03 -6.68 -11.99
C LEU A 113 0.19 -5.50 -12.47
N LYS A 114 -1.09 -5.46 -12.11
CA LYS A 114 -1.96 -4.35 -12.50
C LYS A 114 -1.53 -3.05 -11.82
N ILE A 115 -1.11 -3.11 -10.57
CA ILE A 115 -0.60 -1.94 -9.86
C ILE A 115 0.70 -1.46 -10.51
N VAL A 116 1.59 -2.39 -10.83
CA VAL A 116 2.86 -2.06 -11.50
C VAL A 116 2.61 -1.41 -12.85
N SER A 117 1.63 -1.91 -13.61
CA SER A 117 1.31 -1.36 -14.93
C SER A 117 0.71 0.04 -14.86
N LEU A 118 0.02 0.37 -13.79
CA LEU A 118 -0.58 1.70 -13.60
C LEU A 118 0.43 2.71 -13.03
N ALA A 119 1.50 2.24 -12.43
CA ALA A 119 2.46 3.12 -11.78
C ALA A 119 3.30 3.89 -12.80
N PRO A 120 3.54 5.19 -12.57
CA PRO A 120 4.39 5.97 -13.48
C PRO A 120 5.86 5.59 -13.41
N GLU A 121 6.29 5.01 -12.30
CA GLU A 121 7.68 4.63 -12.10
C GLU A 121 7.75 3.43 -11.17
N VAL A 122 8.64 2.49 -11.47
CA VAL A 122 8.85 1.30 -10.65
C VAL A 122 10.32 1.30 -10.22
N LEU A 123 10.55 1.41 -8.95
CA LEU A 123 11.89 1.45 -8.35
C LEU A 123 12.16 0.17 -7.53
#